data_68265066fc5d7b065d747dca6d5f11a5
#
_entry.id   68265066fc5d7b065d747dca6d5f11a5
#
_cell.length_a   1.000
_cell.length_b   1.000
_cell.length_c   1.000
_cell.angle_alpha   90.00
_cell.angle_beta   90.00
_cell.angle_gamma   90.00
#
_symmetry.space_group_name_H-M   'P 1'
#
loop_
_entity.id
_entity.type
_entity.pdbx_description
1 polymer ?
#
loop_
_entity_poly.entity_id
_entity_poly.type
_entity_poly.pdbx_seq_one_letter_code
_entity_poly.pdbx_strand_id
1 'polypeptide(L)'
;MPPPVPINDTGRLNNGVELPERPSAFRSQGSKATNGTVAESSPSTTKKPTDAMSAATDSQSSFAVKAGLAQMLKGGVIMDVVNAEQARIAEEAGACAVMALERVPADIRAQGGVARMSDPAMIQEIMRAVTIPVMAKARIGHFVECQILQAIGVDYIDESEVLTPADPVNHVDKSQYNTPFVCGCRNLGEALRRISEGAAMIRTKGEAGTGDVVEAVRHMQTVNAEIAKASSASDADLRQMARELECDYALLKQTAKLKRLPVVNFAAGGIATPADAALMMQMGCDGVFVGSGIFKSGDAAKRAKAIVQATTHYNDPKVLAEVSVGLGEAMVGINCFSMGENDKLAKRGW
;
A
#
# COMPACT_ATOMS: atom_id res chain seq x y z
N MET A 1 1.02 -21.40 -32.59
CA MET A 1 0.07 -20.74 -31.66
C MET A 1 -1.32 -21.20 -32.03
N PRO A 2 -2.11 -21.77 -31.14
CA PRO A 2 -3.52 -22.03 -31.43
C PRO A 2 -4.31 -20.71 -31.44
N PRO A 3 -5.40 -20.61 -32.22
CA PRO A 3 -6.21 -19.40 -32.31
C PRO A 3 -6.97 -19.12 -30.99
N PRO A 4 -7.33 -17.86 -30.70
CA PRO A 4 -8.06 -17.49 -29.50
C PRO A 4 -9.47 -18.05 -29.51
N VAL A 5 -9.96 -18.49 -28.36
CA VAL A 5 -11.33 -18.99 -28.16
C VAL A 5 -12.29 -17.79 -28.10
N PRO A 6 -13.40 -17.80 -28.87
CA PRO A 6 -14.36 -16.71 -28.86
C PRO A 6 -15.16 -16.65 -27.54
N ILE A 7 -15.30 -15.44 -27.00
CA ILE A 7 -16.13 -15.12 -25.83
C ILE A 7 -17.51 -14.69 -26.36
N ASN A 8 -18.58 -15.15 -25.74
CA ASN A 8 -19.95 -14.71 -26.08
C ASN A 8 -20.29 -13.39 -25.35
N ASP A 9 -21.30 -12.67 -25.85
CA ASP A 9 -21.76 -11.36 -25.39
C ASP A 9 -22.21 -11.31 -23.89
N THR A 10 -22.16 -12.40 -23.17
CA THR A 10 -22.53 -12.49 -21.74
C THR A 10 -21.32 -12.71 -20.81
N GLY A 11 -20.10 -12.76 -21.35
CA GLY A 11 -18.86 -12.88 -20.57
C GLY A 11 -18.63 -14.24 -19.89
N ARG A 12 -19.32 -15.30 -20.33
CA ARG A 12 -19.16 -16.67 -19.80
C ARG A 12 -18.26 -17.52 -20.69
N LEU A 13 -17.33 -18.25 -20.07
CA LEU A 13 -16.62 -19.33 -20.77
C LEU A 13 -17.57 -20.50 -20.98
N ASN A 14 -17.48 -21.15 -22.16
CA ASN A 14 -18.39 -22.24 -22.61
C ASN A 14 -18.34 -23.54 -21.79
N ASN A 15 -17.70 -23.59 -20.62
CA ASN A 15 -17.48 -24.79 -19.83
C ASN A 15 -18.35 -24.91 -18.56
N GLY A 16 -19.32 -24.03 -18.35
CA GLY A 16 -20.37 -24.21 -17.31
C GLY A 16 -19.89 -24.17 -15.84
N VAL A 17 -18.69 -23.72 -15.55
CA VAL A 17 -18.18 -23.61 -14.17
C VAL A 17 -18.51 -22.23 -13.62
N GLU A 18 -19.42 -22.15 -12.67
CA GLU A 18 -19.64 -20.94 -11.88
C GLU A 18 -18.47 -20.73 -10.92
N LEU A 19 -17.84 -19.55 -11.03
CA LEU A 19 -16.78 -19.14 -10.11
C LEU A 19 -17.40 -18.64 -8.80
N PRO A 20 -16.81 -18.94 -7.62
CA PRO A 20 -17.30 -18.45 -6.34
C PRO A 20 -17.24 -16.92 -6.29
N GLU A 21 -18.35 -16.29 -5.87
CA GLU A 21 -18.41 -14.83 -5.66
C GLU A 21 -17.54 -14.42 -4.46
N ARG A 22 -16.83 -13.30 -4.61
CA ARG A 22 -16.08 -12.69 -3.49
C ARG A 22 -17.02 -12.28 -2.35
N PRO A 23 -16.61 -12.39 -1.07
CA PRO A 23 -17.43 -11.94 0.06
C PRO A 23 -17.85 -10.48 -0.10
N SER A 24 -19.13 -10.18 0.13
CA SER A 24 -19.76 -8.87 -0.09
C SER A 24 -19.24 -7.72 0.80
N ALA A 25 -18.38 -8.00 1.78
CA ALA A 25 -17.85 -7.01 2.70
C ALA A 25 -16.92 -5.96 2.03
N PHE A 26 -16.42 -6.23 0.82
CA PHE A 26 -15.51 -5.37 0.07
C PHE A 26 -16.10 -4.81 -1.23
N ARG A 27 -17.39 -5.05 -1.52
CA ARG A 27 -18.05 -4.45 -2.69
C ARG A 27 -18.79 -3.18 -2.29
N SER A 28 -18.37 -2.04 -2.82
CA SER A 28 -19.18 -0.83 -2.85
C SER A 28 -20.40 -1.05 -3.77
N GLN A 29 -21.60 -0.78 -3.27
CA GLN A 29 -22.82 -0.82 -4.08
C GLN A 29 -22.77 0.27 -5.16
N GLY A 30 -22.63 -0.14 -6.42
CA GLY A 30 -22.78 0.74 -7.56
C GLY A 30 -24.23 1.19 -7.70
N SER A 31 -24.48 2.49 -7.69
CA SER A 31 -25.80 3.08 -7.91
C SER A 31 -26.27 2.81 -9.35
N LYS A 32 -27.47 2.24 -9.47
CA LYS A 32 -28.18 2.11 -10.76
C LYS A 32 -28.55 3.48 -11.30
N ALA A 33 -28.06 3.83 -12.49
CA ALA A 33 -28.54 4.95 -13.26
C ALA A 33 -29.89 4.61 -13.90
N THR A 34 -30.96 5.35 -13.54
CA THR A 34 -32.22 5.36 -14.27
C THR A 34 -32.24 6.57 -15.21
N ASN A 35 -32.45 6.32 -16.51
CA ASN A 35 -32.72 7.34 -17.52
C ASN A 35 -34.03 8.08 -17.23
N GLY A 36 -34.00 9.40 -17.20
CA GLY A 36 -35.18 10.27 -17.12
C GLY A 36 -34.92 11.57 -17.87
N THR A 37 -35.82 11.88 -18.76
CA THR A 37 -35.90 12.86 -19.83
C THR A 37 -35.70 14.32 -19.42
N VAL A 38 -35.19 15.11 -20.36
CA VAL A 38 -34.95 16.56 -20.38
C VAL A 38 -36.22 17.39 -20.14
N ALA A 39 -36.11 18.42 -19.29
CA ALA A 39 -36.89 19.67 -19.39
C ALA A 39 -36.10 20.85 -18.79
N GLU A 40 -35.94 21.91 -19.60
CA GLU A 40 -35.33 23.19 -19.26
C GLU A 40 -36.11 23.95 -18.19
N SER A 41 -35.40 24.57 -17.24
CA SER A 41 -35.69 25.95 -16.76
C SER A 41 -34.68 26.32 -15.67
N SER A 42 -33.94 27.42 -15.87
CA SER A 42 -33.17 28.09 -14.82
C SER A 42 -34.11 28.77 -13.84
N PRO A 43 -33.78 28.81 -12.55
CA PRO A 43 -33.34 30.07 -11.97
C PRO A 43 -32.21 29.95 -10.94
N SER A 44 -31.47 31.04 -10.76
CA SER A 44 -30.40 31.26 -9.80
C SER A 44 -30.89 31.00 -8.36
N THR A 45 -30.19 30.11 -7.64
CA THR A 45 -30.36 30.01 -6.18
C THR A 45 -29.01 30.06 -5.49
N THR A 46 -28.86 31.06 -4.65
CA THR A 46 -27.80 31.21 -3.65
C THR A 46 -27.71 29.96 -2.79
N LYS A 47 -26.56 29.27 -2.84
CA LYS A 47 -26.27 28.08 -2.02
C LYS A 47 -26.30 28.46 -0.53
N LYS A 48 -27.13 27.77 0.24
CA LYS A 48 -27.22 27.90 1.71
C LYS A 48 -25.97 27.27 2.37
N PRO A 49 -25.54 27.77 3.56
CA PRO A 49 -24.38 27.25 4.31
C PRO A 49 -24.47 25.76 4.74
N THR A 50 -25.65 25.15 4.63
CA THR A 50 -25.88 23.73 4.99
C THR A 50 -25.21 22.72 4.09
N ASP A 51 -24.96 23.06 2.81
CA ASP A 51 -24.39 22.10 1.84
C ASP A 51 -22.89 21.84 2.06
N ALA A 52 -22.15 22.86 2.56
CA ALA A 52 -20.72 22.72 2.85
C ALA A 52 -20.45 21.84 4.10
N MET A 53 -21.37 21.86 5.08
CA MET A 53 -21.25 21.07 6.31
C MET A 53 -21.62 19.58 6.08
N SER A 54 -22.57 19.31 5.17
CA SER A 54 -22.92 17.95 4.75
C SER A 54 -21.79 17.28 3.94
N ALA A 55 -21.18 18.01 3.00
CA ALA A 55 -20.07 17.51 2.21
C ALA A 55 -18.81 17.22 3.06
N ALA A 56 -18.55 18.04 4.10
CA ALA A 56 -17.43 17.82 5.01
C ALA A 56 -17.65 16.60 5.93
N THR A 57 -18.90 16.35 6.36
CA THR A 57 -19.24 15.15 7.17
C THR A 57 -19.20 13.87 6.34
N ASP A 58 -19.63 13.90 5.09
CA ASP A 58 -19.55 12.75 4.19
C ASP A 58 -18.09 12.37 3.82
N SER A 59 -17.22 13.36 3.59
CA SER A 59 -15.79 13.11 3.30
C SER A 59 -15.03 12.58 4.53
N GLN A 60 -15.32 13.06 5.73
CA GLN A 60 -14.75 12.55 6.98
C GLN A 60 -15.22 11.12 7.29
N SER A 61 -16.49 10.81 7.08
CA SER A 61 -17.02 9.46 7.20
C SER A 61 -16.36 8.52 6.21
N SER A 62 -16.16 8.93 4.96
CA SER A 62 -15.46 8.16 3.91
C SER A 62 -13.99 7.89 4.26
N PHE A 63 -13.25 8.88 4.81
CA PHE A 63 -11.87 8.66 5.25
C PHE A 63 -11.79 7.71 6.44
N ALA A 64 -12.66 7.86 7.43
CA ALA A 64 -12.71 6.97 8.59
C ALA A 64 -12.98 5.50 8.18
N VAL A 65 -13.84 5.27 7.20
CA VAL A 65 -14.08 3.92 6.64
C VAL A 65 -12.82 3.38 5.98
N LYS A 66 -12.15 4.16 5.12
CA LYS A 66 -10.91 3.76 4.44
C LYS A 66 -9.80 3.44 5.44
N ALA A 67 -9.60 4.28 6.44
CA ALA A 67 -8.63 4.05 7.51
C ALA A 67 -8.99 2.82 8.36
N GLY A 68 -10.28 2.58 8.62
CA GLY A 68 -10.79 1.39 9.29
C GLY A 68 -10.48 0.10 8.53
N LEU A 69 -10.66 0.10 7.19
CA LEU A 69 -10.28 -1.03 6.34
C LEU A 69 -8.78 -1.31 6.44
N ALA A 70 -7.93 -0.27 6.37
CA ALA A 70 -6.49 -0.42 6.51
C ALA A 70 -6.09 -0.94 7.92
N GLN A 71 -6.80 -0.51 8.97
CA GLN A 71 -6.58 -0.98 10.34
C GLN A 71 -6.84 -2.48 10.50
N MET A 72 -7.72 -3.09 9.70
CA MET A 72 -7.99 -4.53 9.72
C MET A 72 -6.78 -5.38 9.29
N LEU A 73 -5.83 -4.80 8.56
CA LEU A 73 -4.61 -5.49 8.11
C LEU A 73 -3.48 -5.47 9.15
N LYS A 74 -3.67 -4.76 10.25
CA LYS A 74 -2.65 -4.61 11.32
C LYS A 74 -2.21 -5.96 11.87
N GLY A 75 -0.90 -6.12 12.06
CA GLY A 75 -0.25 -7.35 12.52
C GLY A 75 0.02 -8.35 11.41
N GLY A 76 -0.37 -8.05 10.18
CA GLY A 76 -0.23 -8.94 9.03
C GLY A 76 0.97 -8.67 8.13
N VAL A 77 1.12 -9.57 7.17
CA VAL A 77 2.10 -9.49 6.08
C VAL A 77 1.36 -9.26 4.77
N ILE A 78 1.76 -8.25 4.02
CA ILE A 78 1.29 -7.99 2.65
C ILE A 78 2.41 -8.45 1.71
N MET A 79 2.09 -9.34 0.78
CA MET A 79 3.09 -9.93 -0.11
C MET A 79 2.95 -9.42 -1.54
N ASP A 80 4.06 -8.94 -2.12
CA ASP A 80 4.12 -8.56 -3.53
C ASP A 80 4.13 -9.83 -4.39
N VAL A 81 3.21 -9.95 -5.35
CA VAL A 81 3.02 -11.13 -6.20
C VAL A 81 2.90 -10.72 -7.67
N VAL A 82 3.39 -11.57 -8.58
CA VAL A 82 3.42 -11.28 -10.03
C VAL A 82 2.48 -12.18 -10.84
N ASN A 83 1.83 -13.15 -10.21
CA ASN A 83 0.87 -14.07 -10.86
C ASN A 83 -0.03 -14.75 -9.81
N ALA A 84 -1.04 -15.48 -10.31
CA ALA A 84 -2.00 -16.20 -9.48
C ALA A 84 -1.38 -17.30 -8.60
N GLU A 85 -0.31 -17.95 -9.05
CA GLU A 85 0.38 -18.99 -8.28
C GLU A 85 1.05 -18.40 -7.04
N GLN A 86 1.81 -17.31 -7.20
CA GLN A 86 2.42 -16.60 -6.07
C GLN A 86 1.36 -16.04 -5.10
N ALA A 87 0.23 -15.58 -5.63
CA ALA A 87 -0.88 -15.10 -4.80
C ALA A 87 -1.46 -16.22 -3.91
N ARG A 88 -1.63 -17.43 -4.44
CA ARG A 88 -2.06 -18.60 -3.65
C ARG A 88 -1.02 -18.97 -2.59
N ILE A 89 0.26 -19.01 -2.96
CA ILE A 89 1.36 -19.26 -1.99
C ILE A 89 1.30 -18.24 -0.84
N ALA A 90 1.07 -16.96 -1.15
CA ALA A 90 0.96 -15.90 -0.15
C ALA A 90 -0.25 -16.12 0.78
N GLU A 91 -1.43 -16.41 0.22
CA GLU A 91 -2.65 -16.69 0.99
C GLU A 91 -2.49 -17.93 1.87
N GLU A 92 -1.97 -19.03 1.33
CA GLU A 92 -1.70 -20.27 2.06
C GLU A 92 -0.66 -20.09 3.19
N ALA A 93 0.28 -19.18 3.01
CA ALA A 93 1.23 -18.80 4.05
C ALA A 93 0.61 -17.95 5.17
N GLY A 94 -0.59 -17.40 4.97
CA GLY A 94 -1.30 -16.55 5.94
C GLY A 94 -1.07 -15.06 5.74
N ALA A 95 -0.77 -14.61 4.52
CA ALA A 95 -0.76 -13.18 4.19
C ALA A 95 -2.12 -12.54 4.45
N CYS A 96 -2.14 -11.30 4.95
CA CYS A 96 -3.38 -10.55 5.17
C CYS A 96 -3.88 -9.84 3.90
N ALA A 97 -3.02 -9.66 2.91
CA ALA A 97 -3.32 -9.12 1.60
C ALA A 97 -2.18 -9.45 0.62
N VAL A 98 -2.41 -9.30 -0.67
CA VAL A 98 -1.38 -9.33 -1.70
C VAL A 98 -1.31 -8.01 -2.47
N MET A 99 -0.11 -7.68 -2.96
CA MET A 99 0.14 -6.55 -3.83
C MET A 99 0.47 -7.06 -5.23
N ALA A 100 -0.41 -6.82 -6.19
CA ALA A 100 -0.22 -7.23 -7.57
C ALA A 100 0.80 -6.32 -8.26
N LEU A 101 1.87 -6.93 -8.81
CA LEU A 101 2.91 -6.28 -9.60
C LEU A 101 3.20 -7.09 -10.84
N GLU A 102 3.57 -6.42 -11.92
CA GLU A 102 4.06 -7.09 -13.14
C GLU A 102 5.47 -7.66 -12.94
N ARG A 103 6.28 -7.01 -12.11
CA ARG A 103 7.65 -7.38 -11.75
C ARG A 103 7.93 -7.02 -10.29
N VAL A 104 8.59 -7.91 -9.55
CA VAL A 104 9.06 -7.57 -8.20
C VAL A 104 10.12 -6.47 -8.25
N PRO A 105 10.28 -5.65 -7.20
CA PRO A 105 11.19 -4.50 -7.21
C PRO A 105 12.64 -4.83 -7.61
N ALA A 106 13.14 -6.02 -7.26
CA ALA A 106 14.48 -6.44 -7.68
C ALA A 106 14.60 -6.56 -9.21
N ASP A 107 13.58 -7.05 -9.90
CA ASP A 107 13.56 -7.16 -11.37
C ASP A 107 13.40 -5.79 -12.03
N ILE A 108 12.63 -4.88 -11.43
CA ILE A 108 12.52 -3.48 -11.91
C ILE A 108 13.88 -2.82 -11.92
N ARG A 109 14.68 -2.99 -10.85
CA ARG A 109 16.06 -2.47 -10.77
C ARG A 109 16.96 -3.06 -11.85
N ALA A 110 16.95 -4.39 -12.00
CA ALA A 110 17.77 -5.09 -12.98
C ALA A 110 17.46 -4.72 -14.44
N GLN A 111 16.24 -4.22 -14.71
CA GLN A 111 15.74 -3.89 -16.04
C GLN A 111 15.68 -2.39 -16.34
N GLY A 112 16.51 -1.57 -15.69
CA GLY A 112 16.66 -0.16 -15.99
C GLY A 112 15.75 0.79 -15.22
N GLY A 113 14.97 0.29 -14.23
CA GLY A 113 14.25 1.11 -13.26
C GLY A 113 12.95 1.77 -13.75
N VAL A 114 12.57 1.64 -15.03
CA VAL A 114 11.28 2.15 -15.53
C VAL A 114 10.19 1.12 -15.32
N ALA A 115 9.17 1.47 -14.56
CA ALA A 115 8.02 0.62 -14.29
C ALA A 115 6.72 1.44 -14.29
N ARG A 116 5.63 0.80 -14.69
CA ARG A 116 4.29 1.39 -14.83
C ARG A 116 3.27 0.53 -14.08
N MET A 117 2.02 0.96 -14.07
CA MET A 117 0.89 0.15 -13.62
C MET A 117 0.88 -1.19 -14.36
N SER A 118 0.59 -2.26 -13.64
CA SER A 118 0.47 -3.61 -14.18
C SER A 118 -0.74 -3.77 -15.09
N ASP A 119 -0.69 -4.76 -15.99
CA ASP A 119 -1.82 -5.09 -16.86
C ASP A 119 -3.09 -5.41 -16.04
N PRO A 120 -4.23 -4.76 -16.31
CA PRO A 120 -5.49 -5.03 -15.63
C PRO A 120 -5.94 -6.49 -15.69
N ALA A 121 -5.66 -7.22 -16.78
CA ALA A 121 -6.02 -8.63 -16.92
C ALA A 121 -5.25 -9.49 -15.92
N MET A 122 -3.97 -9.24 -15.74
CA MET A 122 -3.13 -9.92 -14.74
C MET A 122 -3.59 -9.62 -13.31
N ILE A 123 -3.92 -8.35 -13.00
CA ILE A 123 -4.46 -7.98 -11.69
C ILE A 123 -5.77 -8.73 -11.43
N GLN A 124 -6.68 -8.76 -12.39
CA GLN A 124 -7.96 -9.49 -12.28
C GLN A 124 -7.77 -11.00 -12.14
N GLU A 125 -6.75 -11.58 -12.77
CA GLU A 125 -6.40 -12.99 -12.59
C GLU A 125 -5.97 -13.27 -11.14
N ILE A 126 -5.10 -12.43 -10.56
CA ILE A 126 -4.72 -12.50 -9.14
C ILE A 126 -5.96 -12.34 -8.25
N MET A 127 -6.82 -11.35 -8.54
CA MET A 127 -8.05 -11.11 -7.78
C MET A 127 -9.01 -12.32 -7.77
N ARG A 128 -9.04 -13.10 -8.85
CA ARG A 128 -9.83 -14.35 -8.91
C ARG A 128 -9.18 -15.52 -8.18
N ALA A 129 -7.87 -15.48 -7.98
CA ALA A 129 -7.11 -16.60 -7.44
C ALA A 129 -7.11 -16.67 -5.91
N VAL A 130 -7.43 -15.57 -5.21
CA VAL A 130 -7.35 -15.44 -3.75
C VAL A 130 -8.62 -14.82 -3.18
N THR A 131 -8.85 -15.05 -1.88
CA THR A 131 -9.98 -14.48 -1.12
C THR A 131 -9.56 -13.26 -0.28
N ILE A 132 -8.28 -13.14 0.01
CA ILE A 132 -7.71 -11.99 0.73
C ILE A 132 -7.67 -10.74 -0.16
N PRO A 133 -7.64 -9.51 0.42
CA PRO A 133 -7.57 -8.26 -0.33
C PRO A 133 -6.42 -8.22 -1.33
N VAL A 134 -6.69 -7.62 -2.49
CA VAL A 134 -5.70 -7.40 -3.55
C VAL A 134 -5.45 -5.91 -3.72
N MET A 135 -4.20 -5.50 -3.55
CA MET A 135 -3.71 -4.16 -3.81
C MET A 135 -3.03 -4.09 -5.18
N ALA A 136 -2.98 -2.92 -5.79
CA ALA A 136 -2.17 -2.68 -6.99
C ALA A 136 -1.50 -1.31 -6.95
N LYS A 137 -0.37 -1.17 -7.67
CA LYS A 137 0.42 0.06 -7.67
C LYS A 137 0.06 0.98 -8.82
N ALA A 138 -0.07 2.28 -8.51
CA ALA A 138 -0.11 3.37 -9.47
C ALA A 138 1.17 4.20 -9.39
N ARG A 139 1.55 4.84 -10.48
CA ARG A 139 2.65 5.80 -10.50
C ARG A 139 2.28 7.07 -9.72
N ILE A 140 3.23 7.66 -9.02
CA ILE A 140 3.04 8.93 -8.32
C ILE A 140 2.50 10.00 -9.28
N GLY A 141 1.38 10.63 -8.92
CA GLY A 141 0.71 11.67 -9.68
C GLY A 141 -0.12 11.18 -10.88
N HIS A 142 -0.16 9.88 -11.14
CA HIS A 142 -0.89 9.34 -12.30
C HIS A 142 -2.35 9.02 -11.97
N PHE A 143 -3.18 10.05 -11.87
CA PHE A 143 -4.59 9.92 -11.50
C PHE A 143 -5.40 8.99 -12.43
N VAL A 144 -5.05 8.86 -13.72
CA VAL A 144 -5.74 7.95 -14.64
C VAL A 144 -5.45 6.48 -14.31
N GLU A 145 -4.22 6.12 -13.92
CA GLU A 145 -3.93 4.77 -13.43
C GLU A 145 -4.78 4.44 -12.18
N CYS A 146 -4.94 5.40 -11.26
CA CYS A 146 -5.81 5.23 -10.09
C CYS A 146 -7.28 5.03 -10.48
N GLN A 147 -7.78 5.75 -11.49
CA GLN A 147 -9.14 5.56 -12.04
C GLN A 147 -9.32 4.15 -12.62
N ILE A 148 -8.34 3.66 -13.38
CA ILE A 148 -8.37 2.30 -13.94
C ILE A 148 -8.39 1.27 -12.82
N LEU A 149 -7.49 1.38 -11.82
CA LEU A 149 -7.40 0.45 -10.71
C LEU A 149 -8.69 0.42 -9.87
N GLN A 150 -9.28 1.59 -9.59
CA GLN A 150 -10.59 1.65 -8.93
C GLN A 150 -11.69 1.01 -9.78
N ALA A 151 -11.70 1.23 -11.11
CA ALA A 151 -12.71 0.68 -12.02
C ALA A 151 -12.66 -0.86 -12.10
N ILE A 152 -11.48 -1.47 -12.03
CA ILE A 152 -11.34 -2.94 -12.00
C ILE A 152 -11.61 -3.54 -10.61
N GLY A 153 -11.78 -2.69 -9.59
CA GLY A 153 -12.23 -3.10 -8.26
C GLY A 153 -11.12 -3.63 -7.34
N VAL A 154 -9.89 -3.11 -7.44
CA VAL A 154 -8.85 -3.43 -6.44
C VAL A 154 -9.27 -2.93 -5.06
N ASP A 155 -8.85 -3.65 -4.02
CA ASP A 155 -9.22 -3.31 -2.64
C ASP A 155 -8.42 -2.12 -2.08
N TYR A 156 -7.17 -1.91 -2.56
CA TYR A 156 -6.33 -0.76 -2.21
C TYR A 156 -5.47 -0.34 -3.41
N ILE A 157 -5.13 0.94 -3.48
CA ILE A 157 -4.19 1.50 -4.46
C ILE A 157 -2.93 1.97 -3.72
N ASP A 158 -1.76 1.46 -4.10
CA ASP A 158 -0.46 1.97 -3.62
C ASP A 158 0.08 2.97 -4.63
N GLU A 159 0.00 4.27 -4.31
CA GLU A 159 0.69 5.32 -5.06
C GLU A 159 2.18 5.26 -4.71
N SER A 160 2.97 4.66 -5.60
CA SER A 160 4.24 4.06 -5.24
C SER A 160 5.45 4.66 -5.95
N GLU A 161 6.49 4.97 -5.17
CA GLU A 161 7.83 5.33 -5.63
C GLU A 161 8.57 4.18 -6.33
N VAL A 162 8.11 2.94 -6.15
CA VAL A 162 8.66 1.77 -6.85
C VAL A 162 8.44 1.87 -8.35
N LEU A 163 7.31 2.42 -8.76
CA LEU A 163 7.03 2.76 -10.16
C LEU A 163 7.68 4.10 -10.52
N THR A 164 7.83 4.34 -11.81
CA THR A 164 8.38 5.60 -12.32
C THR A 164 7.36 6.73 -12.15
N PRO A 165 7.65 7.82 -11.42
CA PRO A 165 6.70 8.92 -11.24
C PRO A 165 6.19 9.48 -12.57
N ALA A 166 4.92 9.81 -12.64
CA ALA A 166 4.30 10.50 -13.76
C ALA A 166 4.28 12.02 -13.54
N ASP A 167 4.19 12.46 -12.28
CA ASP A 167 4.28 13.87 -11.90
C ASP A 167 5.50 14.05 -10.98
N PRO A 168 6.42 14.99 -11.27
CA PRO A 168 7.60 15.23 -10.46
C PRO A 168 7.30 16.02 -9.18
N VAL A 169 6.13 16.64 -9.06
CA VAL A 169 5.78 17.59 -7.98
C VAL A 169 4.60 17.10 -7.15
N ASN A 170 3.53 16.61 -7.81
CA ASN A 170 2.27 16.35 -7.15
C ASN A 170 1.99 14.86 -6.97
N HIS A 171 1.39 14.51 -5.83
CA HIS A 171 0.70 13.25 -5.62
C HIS A 171 -0.79 13.39 -5.98
N VAL A 172 -1.44 12.26 -6.19
CA VAL A 172 -2.87 12.20 -6.51
C VAL A 172 -3.70 12.68 -5.31
N ASP A 173 -4.75 13.48 -5.56
CA ASP A 173 -5.77 13.80 -4.56
C ASP A 173 -6.65 12.57 -4.30
N LYS A 174 -6.41 11.92 -3.19
CA LYS A 174 -7.03 10.64 -2.80
C LYS A 174 -8.47 10.81 -2.30
N SER A 175 -8.90 12.06 -2.06
CA SER A 175 -10.28 12.36 -1.69
C SER A 175 -11.27 12.07 -2.82
N GLN A 176 -10.78 12.06 -4.07
CA GLN A 176 -11.58 11.80 -5.28
C GLN A 176 -11.93 10.32 -5.49
N TYR A 177 -11.39 9.42 -4.68
CA TYR A 177 -11.54 7.97 -4.86
C TYR A 177 -12.26 7.34 -3.66
N ASN A 178 -13.01 6.27 -3.92
CA ASN A 178 -13.60 5.43 -2.87
C ASN A 178 -12.62 4.37 -2.36
N THR A 179 -11.69 3.92 -3.21
CA THR A 179 -10.65 2.96 -2.87
C THR A 179 -9.64 3.58 -1.89
N PRO A 180 -9.29 2.91 -0.77
CA PRO A 180 -8.25 3.38 0.15
C PRO A 180 -6.87 3.36 -0.50
N PHE A 181 -6.04 4.35 -0.13
CA PHE A 181 -4.68 4.49 -0.64
C PHE A 181 -3.61 4.12 0.39
N VAL A 182 -2.54 3.52 -0.11
CA VAL A 182 -1.27 3.29 0.58
C VAL A 182 -0.20 4.20 -0.01
N CYS A 183 0.64 4.80 0.81
CA CYS A 183 1.77 5.63 0.36
C CYS A 183 3.02 5.38 1.20
N GLY A 184 4.19 5.53 0.57
CA GLY A 184 5.48 5.43 1.23
C GLY A 184 5.91 6.74 1.88
N CYS A 185 6.70 6.65 2.97
CA CYS A 185 7.38 7.78 3.59
C CYS A 185 8.81 7.44 4.02
N ARG A 186 9.65 8.48 4.16
CA ARG A 186 11.00 8.41 4.73
C ARG A 186 11.09 9.13 6.08
N ASN A 187 10.16 10.04 6.35
CA ASN A 187 10.10 10.89 7.54
C ASN A 187 8.65 11.27 7.85
N LEU A 188 8.45 11.95 8.97
CA LEU A 188 7.12 12.35 9.43
C LEU A 188 6.45 13.37 8.48
N GLY A 189 7.21 14.30 7.91
CA GLY A 189 6.67 15.30 6.98
C GLY A 189 6.05 14.63 5.74
N GLU A 190 6.78 13.69 5.10
CA GLU A 190 6.23 12.90 3.99
C GLU A 190 4.97 12.12 4.41
N ALA A 191 4.99 11.44 5.57
CA ALA A 191 3.84 10.70 6.06
C ALA A 191 2.61 11.61 6.23
N LEU A 192 2.78 12.76 6.86
CA LEU A 192 1.66 13.68 7.12
C LEU A 192 1.12 14.33 5.84
N ARG A 193 1.98 14.65 4.86
CA ARG A 193 1.50 15.12 3.55
C ARG A 193 0.65 14.07 2.84
N ARG A 194 1.07 12.81 2.82
CA ARG A 194 0.30 11.70 2.22
C ARG A 194 -1.03 11.49 2.94
N ILE A 195 -1.05 11.56 4.27
CA ILE A 195 -2.30 11.45 5.05
C ILE A 195 -3.22 12.65 4.78
N SER A 196 -2.68 13.86 4.68
CA SER A 196 -3.42 15.07 4.32
C SER A 196 -4.09 14.96 2.95
N GLU A 197 -3.46 14.28 2.00
CA GLU A 197 -4.01 13.98 0.67
C GLU A 197 -5.05 12.83 0.70
N GLY A 198 -5.25 12.15 1.84
CA GLY A 198 -6.22 11.09 2.03
C GLY A 198 -5.66 9.66 2.03
N ALA A 199 -4.35 9.46 2.22
CA ALA A 199 -3.77 8.13 2.38
C ALA A 199 -4.29 7.46 3.66
N ALA A 200 -4.87 6.28 3.53
CA ALA A 200 -5.44 5.49 4.62
C ALA A 200 -4.42 4.56 5.31
N MET A 201 -3.27 4.35 4.69
CA MET A 201 -2.14 3.58 5.18
C MET A 201 -0.83 4.24 4.77
N ILE A 202 0.11 4.25 5.68
CA ILE A 202 1.50 4.64 5.42
C ILE A 202 2.38 3.40 5.49
N ARG A 203 3.46 3.39 4.72
CA ARG A 203 4.56 2.43 4.84
C ARG A 203 5.92 3.13 4.77
N THR A 204 6.96 2.52 5.32
CA THR A 204 8.31 2.98 5.01
C THR A 204 8.58 2.80 3.52
N LYS A 205 9.34 3.71 2.90
CA LYS A 205 9.85 3.49 1.54
C LYS A 205 10.92 2.40 1.53
N GLY A 206 11.83 2.43 2.51
CA GLY A 206 13.01 1.57 2.51
C GLY A 206 13.78 1.68 1.20
N GLU A 207 14.44 0.61 0.76
CA GLU A 207 14.91 0.44 -0.62
C GLU A 207 14.39 -0.90 -1.15
N ALA A 208 13.22 -0.84 -1.80
CA ALA A 208 12.53 -2.00 -2.32
C ALA A 208 13.40 -2.80 -3.31
N GLY A 209 13.39 -4.13 -3.18
CA GLY A 209 14.13 -5.03 -4.07
C GLY A 209 15.60 -5.22 -3.75
N THR A 210 16.12 -4.65 -2.66
CA THR A 210 17.52 -4.80 -2.25
C THR A 210 17.78 -5.99 -1.34
N GLY A 211 16.78 -6.45 -0.58
CA GLY A 211 17.02 -7.45 0.48
C GLY A 211 17.87 -6.93 1.64
N ASP A 212 18.08 -5.61 1.72
CA ASP A 212 18.81 -4.90 2.76
C ASP A 212 17.83 -3.97 3.51
N VAL A 213 17.55 -4.30 4.76
CA VAL A 213 16.51 -3.64 5.58
C VAL A 213 16.95 -2.28 6.14
N VAL A 214 18.23 -1.90 5.98
CA VAL A 214 18.83 -0.72 6.64
C VAL A 214 18.07 0.57 6.38
N GLU A 215 17.58 0.80 5.16
CA GLU A 215 16.83 2.02 4.84
C GLU A 215 15.42 2.02 5.45
N ALA A 216 14.73 0.87 5.51
CA ALA A 216 13.45 0.77 6.21
C ALA A 216 13.60 1.05 7.71
N VAL A 217 14.66 0.52 8.33
CA VAL A 217 15.02 0.80 9.73
C VAL A 217 15.27 2.30 9.92
N ARG A 218 16.08 2.91 9.07
CA ARG A 218 16.38 4.35 9.13
C ARG A 218 15.11 5.21 9.01
N HIS A 219 14.24 4.91 8.06
CA HIS A 219 12.99 5.65 7.88
C HIS A 219 12.07 5.51 9.10
N MET A 220 11.94 4.31 9.66
CA MET A 220 11.11 4.11 10.85
C MET A 220 11.69 4.81 12.08
N GLN A 221 13.02 4.77 12.27
CA GLN A 221 13.69 5.52 13.33
C GLN A 221 13.46 7.01 13.20
N THR A 222 13.54 7.56 11.97
CA THR A 222 13.30 8.98 11.70
C THR A 222 11.87 9.36 12.09
N VAL A 223 10.87 8.62 11.61
CA VAL A 223 9.45 8.86 11.94
C VAL A 223 9.22 8.81 13.45
N ASN A 224 9.75 7.79 14.13
CA ASN A 224 9.59 7.63 15.57
C ASN A 224 10.23 8.78 16.36
N ALA A 225 11.45 9.20 15.98
CA ALA A 225 12.15 10.31 16.63
C ALA A 225 11.41 11.64 16.44
N GLU A 226 10.89 11.90 15.23
CA GLU A 226 10.13 13.11 14.94
C GLU A 226 8.76 13.12 15.66
N ILE A 227 8.08 11.98 15.78
CA ILE A 227 6.87 11.85 16.61
C ILE A 227 7.18 12.09 18.09
N ALA A 228 8.28 11.53 18.60
CA ALA A 228 8.69 11.75 19.99
C ALA A 228 9.00 13.24 20.26
N LYS A 229 9.70 13.91 19.33
CA LYS A 229 9.96 15.36 19.38
C LYS A 229 8.65 16.15 19.39
N ALA A 230 7.73 15.85 18.46
CA ALA A 230 6.42 16.51 18.40
C ALA A 230 5.60 16.30 19.68
N SER A 231 5.64 15.10 20.26
CA SER A 231 4.87 14.74 21.47
C SER A 231 5.30 15.51 22.72
N SER A 232 6.51 16.03 22.76
CA SER A 232 7.06 16.81 23.87
C SER A 232 7.11 18.32 23.58
N ALA A 233 6.75 18.74 22.38
CA ALA A 233 6.85 20.13 21.93
C ALA A 233 5.70 21.01 22.47
N SER A 234 5.99 22.30 22.69
CA SER A 234 4.95 23.32 22.94
C SER A 234 4.12 23.58 21.67
N ASP A 235 2.95 24.21 21.81
CA ASP A 235 2.12 24.58 20.65
C ASP A 235 2.86 25.51 19.67
N ALA A 236 3.71 26.40 20.18
CA ALA A 236 4.55 27.28 19.37
C ALA A 236 5.59 26.49 18.59
N ASP A 237 6.26 25.54 19.23
CA ASP A 237 7.26 24.66 18.60
C ASP A 237 6.61 23.73 17.56
N LEU A 238 5.41 23.22 17.84
CA LEU A 238 4.64 22.44 16.87
C LEU A 238 4.32 23.22 15.59
N ARG A 239 3.99 24.53 15.71
CA ARG A 239 3.78 25.40 14.54
C ARG A 239 5.05 25.60 13.74
N GLN A 240 6.18 25.74 14.43
CA GLN A 240 7.50 25.82 13.77
C GLN A 240 7.83 24.50 13.08
N MET A 241 7.67 23.39 13.79
CA MET A 241 7.93 22.06 13.26
C MET A 241 7.03 21.71 12.04
N ALA A 242 5.76 22.14 12.04
CA ALA A 242 4.87 21.96 10.90
C ALA A 242 5.38 22.69 9.64
N ARG A 243 5.94 23.91 9.80
CA ARG A 243 6.58 24.63 8.69
C ARG A 243 7.84 23.93 8.18
N GLU A 244 8.70 23.44 9.10
CA GLU A 244 9.94 22.73 8.75
C GLU A 244 9.65 21.39 8.05
N LEU A 245 8.62 20.67 8.48
CA LEU A 245 8.17 19.40 7.90
C LEU A 245 7.26 19.58 6.67
N GLU A 246 6.88 20.84 6.36
CA GLU A 246 5.96 21.19 5.26
C GLU A 246 4.67 20.37 5.33
N CYS A 247 4.05 20.30 6.51
CA CYS A 247 2.86 19.50 6.77
C CYS A 247 1.75 20.30 7.47
N ASP A 248 0.53 19.75 7.45
CA ASP A 248 -0.60 20.34 8.15
C ASP A 248 -0.39 20.36 9.67
N TYR A 249 -0.54 21.52 10.28
CA TYR A 249 -0.34 21.71 11.72
C TYR A 249 -1.36 20.92 12.58
N ALA A 250 -2.62 20.87 12.16
CA ALA A 250 -3.65 20.17 12.94
C ALA A 250 -3.38 18.65 12.95
N LEU A 251 -2.94 18.11 11.83
CA LEU A 251 -2.55 16.72 11.69
C LEU A 251 -1.28 16.39 12.49
N LEU A 252 -0.26 17.28 12.49
CA LEU A 252 0.92 17.13 13.35
C LEU A 252 0.54 17.16 14.83
N LYS A 253 -0.33 18.07 15.24
CA LYS A 253 -0.84 18.17 16.63
C LYS A 253 -1.63 16.92 17.04
N GLN A 254 -2.43 16.37 16.14
CA GLN A 254 -3.12 15.09 16.35
C GLN A 254 -2.12 13.96 16.55
N THR A 255 -1.12 13.86 15.68
CA THR A 255 -0.04 12.86 15.74
C THR A 255 0.75 12.96 17.06
N ALA A 256 1.10 14.17 17.48
CA ALA A 256 1.77 14.43 18.75
C ALA A 256 0.94 13.94 19.95
N LYS A 257 -0.38 14.19 19.95
CA LYS A 257 -1.31 13.72 20.98
C LYS A 257 -1.44 12.21 20.99
N LEU A 258 -1.54 11.59 19.83
CA LEU A 258 -1.64 10.12 19.68
C LEU A 258 -0.33 9.40 19.95
N LYS A 259 0.81 10.09 19.88
CA LYS A 259 2.17 9.54 19.91
C LYS A 259 2.43 8.48 18.83
N ARG A 260 1.67 8.54 17.76
CA ARG A 260 1.76 7.69 16.56
C ARG A 260 1.03 8.35 15.39
N LEU A 261 1.24 7.86 14.19
CA LEU A 261 0.43 8.29 13.04
C LEU A 261 -1.05 7.96 13.26
N PRO A 262 -1.98 8.78 12.75
CA PRO A 262 -3.43 8.53 12.86
C PRO A 262 -3.93 7.37 12.00
N VAL A 263 -3.08 6.84 11.10
CA VAL A 263 -3.31 5.65 10.28
C VAL A 263 -2.24 4.59 10.58
N VAL A 264 -2.45 3.36 10.11
CA VAL A 264 -1.46 2.29 10.26
C VAL A 264 -0.18 2.62 9.48
N ASN A 265 0.97 2.22 10.04
CA ASN A 265 2.29 2.39 9.44
C ASN A 265 3.00 1.04 9.32
N PHE A 266 3.11 0.54 8.11
CA PHE A 266 3.77 -0.74 7.81
C PHE A 266 5.24 -0.54 7.46
N ALA A 267 6.05 -1.58 7.68
CA ALA A 267 7.42 -1.59 7.15
C ALA A 267 7.44 -2.12 5.72
N ALA A 268 8.22 -1.48 4.85
CA ALA A 268 8.47 -1.93 3.49
C ALA A 268 9.90 -1.59 3.08
N GLY A 269 10.43 -2.37 2.12
CA GLY A 269 11.73 -2.13 1.50
C GLY A 269 12.89 -2.86 2.20
N GLY A 270 13.37 -3.93 1.57
CA GLY A 270 14.54 -4.65 2.00
C GLY A 270 14.31 -5.82 2.96
N ILE A 271 13.09 -6.11 3.39
CA ILE A 271 12.78 -7.26 4.25
C ILE A 271 12.99 -8.55 3.47
N ALA A 272 13.87 -9.44 3.96
CA ALA A 272 14.22 -10.69 3.29
C ALA A 272 14.20 -11.92 4.21
N THR A 273 14.17 -11.70 5.53
CA THR A 273 14.23 -12.77 6.52
C THR A 273 13.14 -12.63 7.59
N PRO A 274 12.79 -13.72 8.32
CA PRO A 274 11.90 -13.62 9.48
C PRO A 274 12.41 -12.63 10.55
N ALA A 275 13.73 -12.57 10.76
CA ALA A 275 14.34 -11.66 11.70
C ALA A 275 14.15 -10.18 11.29
N ASP A 276 14.25 -9.85 10.00
CA ASP A 276 13.98 -8.49 9.50
C ASP A 276 12.53 -8.08 9.79
N ALA A 277 11.57 -8.98 9.52
CA ALA A 277 10.16 -8.73 9.78
C ALA A 277 9.90 -8.48 11.27
N ALA A 278 10.44 -9.34 12.15
CA ALA A 278 10.34 -9.18 13.59
C ALA A 278 11.00 -7.89 14.09
N LEU A 279 12.17 -7.51 13.55
CA LEU A 279 12.85 -6.26 13.85
C LEU A 279 11.93 -5.06 13.60
N MET A 280 11.33 -4.99 12.42
CA MET A 280 10.45 -3.87 12.07
C MET A 280 9.20 -3.83 12.95
N MET A 281 8.63 -4.97 13.30
CA MET A 281 7.51 -5.05 14.23
C MET A 281 7.89 -4.57 15.64
N GLN A 282 9.06 -4.98 16.17
CA GLN A 282 9.57 -4.51 17.46
C GLN A 282 9.89 -3.01 17.46
N MET A 283 10.22 -2.43 16.31
CA MET A 283 10.39 -0.98 16.14
C MET A 283 9.05 -0.21 16.13
N GLY A 284 7.91 -0.89 16.19
CA GLY A 284 6.58 -0.29 16.28
C GLY A 284 5.83 -0.17 14.95
N CYS A 285 6.25 -0.89 13.92
CA CYS A 285 5.44 -1.01 12.70
C CYS A 285 4.16 -1.80 12.97
N ASP A 286 3.10 -1.49 12.23
CA ASP A 286 1.79 -2.14 12.34
C ASP A 286 1.67 -3.40 11.47
N GLY A 287 2.68 -3.75 10.70
CA GLY A 287 2.78 -4.90 9.81
C GLY A 287 3.94 -4.73 8.83
N VAL A 288 4.09 -5.66 7.90
CA VAL A 288 5.19 -5.62 6.93
C VAL A 288 4.72 -5.88 5.50
N PHE A 289 5.39 -5.26 4.53
CA PHE A 289 5.32 -5.59 3.10
C PHE A 289 6.59 -6.35 2.72
N VAL A 290 6.43 -7.47 2.05
CA VAL A 290 7.56 -8.29 1.58
C VAL A 290 7.31 -8.75 0.15
N GLY A 291 8.25 -8.50 -0.75
CA GLY A 291 8.15 -8.90 -2.14
C GLY A 291 9.32 -9.78 -2.56
N SER A 292 10.36 -9.17 -3.11
CA SER A 292 11.56 -9.87 -3.60
C SER A 292 12.17 -10.78 -2.55
N GLY A 293 12.11 -10.42 -1.27
CA GLY A 293 12.63 -11.23 -0.16
C GLY A 293 12.04 -12.63 -0.08
N ILE A 294 10.78 -12.80 -0.51
CA ILE A 294 10.11 -14.12 -0.57
C ILE A 294 10.35 -14.77 -1.93
N PHE A 295 9.93 -14.15 -3.02
CA PHE A 295 9.83 -14.79 -4.34
C PHE A 295 11.15 -14.85 -5.12
N LYS A 296 12.23 -14.26 -4.61
CA LYS A 296 13.61 -14.41 -5.09
C LYS A 296 14.47 -15.30 -4.18
N SER A 297 13.89 -15.95 -3.18
CA SER A 297 14.56 -16.93 -2.32
C SER A 297 14.47 -18.34 -2.89
N GLY A 298 15.28 -19.25 -2.34
CA GLY A 298 15.33 -20.65 -2.78
C GLY A 298 14.05 -21.46 -2.51
N ASP A 299 13.25 -21.06 -1.47
CA ASP A 299 11.96 -21.68 -1.11
C ASP A 299 10.97 -20.59 -0.69
N ALA A 300 10.19 -20.11 -1.65
CA ALA A 300 9.26 -19.01 -1.43
C ALA A 300 8.13 -19.38 -0.44
N ALA A 301 7.55 -20.57 -0.55
CA ALA A 301 6.42 -20.99 0.29
C ALA A 301 6.84 -21.10 1.76
N LYS A 302 7.97 -21.75 2.03
CA LYS A 302 8.51 -21.91 3.38
C LYS A 302 8.91 -20.56 3.97
N ARG A 303 9.56 -19.69 3.19
CA ARG A 303 9.95 -18.35 3.62
C ARG A 303 8.76 -17.44 3.89
N ALA A 304 7.74 -17.48 3.04
CA ALA A 304 6.49 -16.74 3.25
C ALA A 304 5.85 -17.10 4.60
N LYS A 305 5.70 -18.40 4.88
CA LYS A 305 5.15 -18.90 6.14
C LYS A 305 6.00 -18.49 7.34
N ALA A 306 7.32 -18.58 7.23
CA ALA A 306 8.24 -18.19 8.30
C ALA A 306 8.16 -16.69 8.62
N ILE A 307 8.04 -15.83 7.59
CA ILE A 307 7.88 -14.37 7.75
C ILE A 307 6.53 -14.05 8.39
N VAL A 308 5.43 -14.72 8.02
CA VAL A 308 4.13 -14.54 8.67
C VAL A 308 4.20 -14.90 10.15
N GLN A 309 4.79 -16.05 10.50
CA GLN A 309 4.96 -16.47 11.89
C GLN A 309 5.83 -15.50 12.68
N ALA A 310 6.94 -15.03 12.10
CA ALA A 310 7.81 -14.04 12.74
C ALA A 310 7.12 -12.68 12.96
N THR A 311 6.25 -12.27 12.01
CA THR A 311 5.45 -11.05 12.16
C THR A 311 4.40 -11.20 13.25
N THR A 312 3.77 -12.36 13.35
CA THR A 312 2.75 -12.64 14.37
C THR A 312 3.37 -12.75 15.77
N HIS A 313 4.50 -13.44 15.88
CA HIS A 313 5.19 -13.75 17.15
C HIS A 313 6.48 -12.95 17.33
N TYR A 314 6.52 -11.72 16.86
CA TYR A 314 7.74 -10.90 16.78
C TYR A 314 8.46 -10.66 18.12
N ASN A 315 7.78 -10.84 19.25
CA ASN A 315 8.35 -10.69 20.59
C ASN A 315 8.75 -12.03 21.24
N ASP A 316 8.60 -13.17 20.56
CA ASP A 316 8.99 -14.48 21.08
C ASP A 316 10.28 -14.99 20.42
N PRO A 317 11.45 -14.86 21.09
CA PRO A 317 12.73 -15.31 20.51
C PRO A 317 12.80 -16.80 20.23
N LYS A 318 12.01 -17.65 20.92
CA LYS A 318 12.00 -19.10 20.66
C LYS A 318 11.31 -19.39 19.34
N VAL A 319 10.12 -18.81 19.13
CA VAL A 319 9.42 -18.93 17.85
C VAL A 319 10.28 -18.35 16.71
N LEU A 320 10.91 -17.18 16.93
CA LEU A 320 11.79 -16.58 15.93
C LEU A 320 12.98 -17.49 15.56
N ALA A 321 13.57 -18.16 16.54
CA ALA A 321 14.63 -19.13 16.30
C ALA A 321 14.12 -20.34 15.48
N GLU A 322 12.97 -20.91 15.86
CA GLU A 322 12.37 -22.06 15.18
C GLU A 322 12.03 -21.75 13.71
N VAL A 323 11.35 -20.64 13.45
CA VAL A 323 10.93 -20.27 12.07
C VAL A 323 12.08 -19.82 11.18
N SER A 324 13.25 -19.55 11.75
CA SER A 324 14.44 -19.18 11.00
C SER A 324 15.26 -20.37 10.51
N VAL A 325 14.90 -21.60 10.91
CA VAL A 325 15.68 -22.81 10.57
C VAL A 325 15.36 -23.33 9.17
N GLY A 326 16.42 -23.62 8.41
CA GLY A 326 16.34 -24.40 7.17
C GLY A 326 15.51 -23.76 6.06
N LEU A 327 15.55 -22.43 5.93
CA LEU A 327 14.79 -21.68 4.94
C LEU A 327 15.41 -21.67 3.54
N GLY A 328 16.52 -22.38 3.35
CA GLY A 328 17.29 -22.30 2.10
C GLY A 328 17.98 -20.94 1.92
N GLU A 329 18.43 -20.68 0.70
CA GLU A 329 19.11 -19.42 0.40
C GLU A 329 18.14 -18.25 0.42
N ALA A 330 18.57 -17.16 1.07
CA ALA A 330 17.88 -15.87 0.96
C ALA A 330 18.08 -15.29 -0.45
N MET A 331 17.27 -14.28 -0.82
CA MET A 331 17.51 -13.54 -2.05
C MET A 331 18.92 -12.93 -2.06
N VAL A 332 19.53 -12.83 -3.23
CA VAL A 332 20.77 -12.08 -3.41
C VAL A 332 20.47 -10.60 -3.15
N GLY A 333 21.16 -10.03 -2.16
CA GLY A 333 20.95 -8.65 -1.74
C GLY A 333 21.81 -7.65 -2.48
N ILE A 334 21.39 -6.38 -2.43
CA ILE A 334 22.13 -5.21 -2.89
C ILE A 334 22.39 -4.33 -1.68
N ASN A 335 23.64 -4.06 -1.35
CA ASN A 335 24.02 -3.19 -0.23
C ASN A 335 23.59 -1.75 -0.53
N CYS A 336 22.69 -1.19 0.29
CA CYS A 336 22.15 0.15 0.12
C CYS A 336 23.23 1.26 0.23
N PHE A 337 24.32 1.03 0.96
CA PHE A 337 25.42 2.01 1.07
C PHE A 337 26.27 2.11 -0.20
N SER A 338 26.26 1.05 -1.03
CA SER A 338 26.99 1.05 -2.31
C SER A 338 26.18 1.56 -3.49
N MET A 339 24.88 1.86 -3.28
CA MET A 339 23.98 2.33 -4.34
C MET A 339 24.25 3.80 -4.68
N GLY A 340 24.25 4.09 -5.98
CA GLY A 340 24.22 5.47 -6.47
C GLY A 340 22.95 6.21 -6.03
N GLU A 341 23.06 7.50 -5.81
CA GLU A 341 21.92 8.31 -5.35
C GLU A 341 20.73 8.30 -6.33
N ASN A 342 21.00 8.16 -7.64
CA ASN A 342 19.98 8.09 -8.69
C ASN A 342 19.31 6.71 -8.77
N ASP A 343 19.90 5.69 -8.16
CA ASP A 343 19.37 4.33 -8.15
C ASP A 343 18.42 4.08 -6.97
N LYS A 344 18.37 5.02 -6.02
CA LYS A 344 17.51 4.94 -4.85
C LYS A 344 16.06 5.25 -5.20
N LEU A 345 15.20 4.22 -5.16
CA LEU A 345 13.77 4.36 -5.44
C LEU A 345 13.07 5.23 -4.39
N ALA A 346 13.50 5.17 -3.13
CA ALA A 346 12.92 5.93 -2.03
C ALA A 346 12.98 7.46 -2.23
N LYS A 347 13.85 7.96 -3.11
CA LYS A 347 13.95 9.39 -3.46
C LYS A 347 12.86 9.87 -4.41
N ARG A 348 12.15 8.98 -5.07
CA ARG A 348 11.06 9.32 -5.98
C ARG A 348 9.88 9.85 -5.18
N GLY A 349 9.29 10.94 -5.68
CA GLY A 349 8.20 11.67 -5.03
C GLY A 349 8.67 12.44 -3.80
N TRP A 350 8.03 13.59 -3.62
CA TRP A 350 8.28 14.53 -2.53
C TRP A 350 7.23 14.42 -1.42
#